data_5c0331753af84a1f788519ac2366b89d
#
_entry.id   5c0331753af84a1f788519ac2366b89d
#
_cell.length_a   1.000
_cell.length_b   1.000
_cell.length_c   1.000
_cell.angle_alpha   90.00
_cell.angle_beta   90.00
_cell.angle_gamma   90.00
#
_symmetry.space_group_name_H-M   'P 1'
#
loop_
_entity.id
_entity.type
_entity.pdbx_description
1 polymer ?
#
loop_
_entity_poly.entity_id
_entity_poly.type
_entity_poly.pdbx_seq_one_letter_code
_entity_poly.pdbx_strand_id
1 'polypeptide(L)' 'MASQKDCLQNSLCESQARYGTELAQMQSLISTVEEQLAEIRADLERQNQEYQVLLDVRARLECEINTYRSLLESEDCK' A
#
# COMPACT_ATOMS: atom_id res chain seq x y z
N MET A 1 41.01 8.73 -41.44
CA MET A 1 40.17 9.02 -40.48
C MET A 1 39.28 7.91 -39.91
N ALA A 2 39.71 6.67 -40.10
CA ALA A 2 39.07 5.53 -39.47
C ALA A 2 39.10 5.63 -37.96
N SER A 3 40.18 6.22 -37.37
CA SER A 3 40.34 6.33 -35.92
C SER A 3 39.31 7.26 -35.30
N GLN A 4 38.90 8.33 -35.96
CA GLN A 4 37.86 9.22 -35.44
C GLN A 4 36.49 8.54 -35.43
N LYS A 5 36.22 7.79 -36.51
CA LYS A 5 34.96 7.04 -36.60
C LYS A 5 34.87 5.96 -35.53
N ASP A 6 35.96 5.25 -35.31
CA ASP A 6 36.02 4.21 -34.25
C ASP A 6 35.88 4.83 -32.87
N CYS A 7 36.48 5.99 -32.62
CA CYS A 7 36.38 6.70 -31.37
C CYS A 7 34.92 7.13 -31.08
N LEU A 8 34.25 7.64 -32.12
CA LEU A 8 32.83 8.03 -32.00
C LEU A 8 31.92 6.84 -31.78
N GLN A 9 32.19 5.72 -32.46
CA GLN A 9 31.42 4.49 -32.24
C GLN A 9 31.60 3.94 -30.83
N ASN A 10 32.82 3.95 -30.31
CA ASN A 10 33.11 3.52 -28.96
C ASN A 10 32.40 4.41 -27.95
N SER A 11 32.44 5.73 -28.16
CA SER A 11 31.78 6.69 -27.32
C SER A 11 30.24 6.48 -27.31
N LEU A 12 29.69 6.21 -28.48
CA LEU A 12 28.27 5.91 -28.62
C LEU A 12 27.90 4.60 -27.90
N CYS A 13 28.70 3.56 -28.05
CA CYS A 13 28.49 2.29 -27.38
C CYS A 13 28.55 2.43 -25.85
N GLU A 14 29.49 3.22 -25.37
CA GLU A 14 29.60 3.51 -23.93
C GLU A 14 28.38 4.25 -23.42
N SER A 15 27.91 5.24 -24.18
CA SER A 15 26.69 6.00 -23.82
C SER A 15 25.47 5.10 -23.80
N GLN A 16 25.33 4.22 -24.80
CA GLN A 16 24.21 3.29 -24.87
C GLN A 16 24.24 2.30 -23.69
N ALA A 17 25.43 1.79 -23.34
CA ALA A 17 25.56 0.88 -22.21
C ALA A 17 25.21 1.57 -20.90
N ARG A 18 25.60 2.84 -20.74
CA ARG A 18 25.29 3.64 -19.57
C ARG A 18 23.80 3.88 -19.45
N TYR A 19 23.15 4.27 -20.55
CA TYR A 19 21.70 4.44 -20.59
C TYR A 19 20.97 3.16 -20.25
N GLY A 20 21.42 2.02 -20.78
CA GLY A 20 20.84 0.73 -20.49
C GLY A 20 20.92 0.39 -19.01
N THR A 21 22.08 0.66 -18.39
CA THR A 21 22.26 0.44 -16.96
C THR A 21 21.35 1.36 -16.13
N GLU A 22 21.28 2.63 -16.51
CA GLU A 22 20.43 3.60 -15.81
C GLU A 22 18.94 3.23 -15.91
N LEU A 23 18.52 2.81 -17.10
CA LEU A 23 17.13 2.36 -17.30
C LEU A 23 16.82 1.13 -16.46
N ALA A 24 17.75 0.17 -16.41
CA ALA A 24 17.56 -1.04 -15.58
C ALA A 24 17.45 -0.68 -14.10
N GLN A 25 18.28 0.26 -13.63
CA GLN A 25 18.21 0.72 -12.24
C GLN A 25 16.89 1.43 -11.96
N MET A 26 16.42 2.27 -12.87
CA MET A 26 15.13 2.94 -12.72
C MET A 26 13.98 1.95 -12.68
N GLN A 27 14.01 0.95 -13.56
CA GLN A 27 12.98 -0.09 -13.57
C GLN A 27 12.97 -0.90 -12.29
N SER A 28 14.15 -1.20 -11.76
CA SER A 28 14.27 -1.89 -10.48
C SER A 28 13.66 -1.07 -9.35
N LEU A 29 13.94 0.24 -9.32
CA LEU A 29 13.36 1.15 -8.32
C LEU A 29 11.84 1.24 -8.45
N ILE A 30 11.34 1.33 -9.67
CA ILE A 30 9.89 1.38 -9.93
C ILE A 30 9.23 0.10 -9.42
N SER A 31 9.82 -1.07 -9.72
CA SER A 31 9.29 -2.35 -9.24
C SER A 31 9.25 -2.41 -7.73
N THR A 32 10.31 -1.95 -7.07
CA THR A 32 10.37 -1.91 -5.60
C THR A 32 9.28 -1.02 -5.02
N VAL A 33 9.09 0.16 -5.61
CA VAL A 33 8.05 1.10 -5.16
C VAL A 33 6.66 0.51 -5.39
N GLU A 34 6.44 -0.15 -6.53
CA GLU A 34 5.16 -0.80 -6.81
C GLU A 34 4.86 -1.90 -5.80
N GLU A 35 5.86 -2.70 -5.43
CA GLU A 35 5.69 -3.72 -4.39
C GLU A 35 5.34 -3.11 -3.05
N GLN A 36 6.02 -2.03 -2.66
CA GLN A 36 5.75 -1.32 -1.42
C GLN A 36 4.34 -0.73 -1.41
N LEU A 37 3.91 -0.16 -2.55
CA LEU A 37 2.55 0.37 -2.67
C LEU A 37 1.51 -0.73 -2.52
N ALA A 38 1.75 -1.89 -3.13
CA ALA A 38 0.84 -3.03 -3.02
C ALA A 38 0.73 -3.51 -1.57
N GLU A 39 1.84 -3.56 -0.84
CA GLU A 39 1.84 -3.92 0.57
C GLU A 39 1.05 -2.93 1.41
N ILE A 40 1.28 -1.63 1.18
CA ILE A 40 0.58 -0.57 1.91
C ILE A 40 -0.93 -0.64 1.64
N ARG A 41 -1.33 -0.87 0.40
CA ARG A 41 -2.75 -1.01 0.05
C ARG A 41 -3.38 -2.21 0.73
N ALA A 42 -2.66 -3.33 0.76
CA ALA A 42 -3.14 -4.53 1.44
C ALA A 42 -3.29 -4.29 2.94
N ASP A 43 -2.33 -3.60 3.56
CA ASP A 43 -2.37 -3.27 4.97
C ASP A 43 -3.54 -2.33 5.29
N LEU A 44 -3.77 -1.32 4.45
CA LEU A 44 -4.89 -0.39 4.63
C LEU A 44 -6.22 -1.12 4.52
N GLU A 45 -6.36 -2.01 3.56
CA GLU A 45 -7.58 -2.78 3.40
C GLU A 45 -7.84 -3.67 4.60
N ARG A 46 -6.80 -4.33 5.11
CA ARG A 46 -6.92 -5.16 6.32
C ARG A 46 -7.32 -4.30 7.52
N GLN A 47 -6.69 -3.14 7.70
CA GLN A 47 -7.01 -2.23 8.79
C GLN A 47 -8.44 -1.73 8.70
N ASN A 48 -8.91 -1.43 7.50
CA ASN A 48 -10.30 -1.02 7.29
C ASN A 48 -11.28 -2.13 7.67
N GLN A 49 -10.98 -3.37 7.31
CA GLN A 49 -11.80 -4.52 7.68
C GLN A 49 -11.82 -4.71 9.19
N GLU A 50 -10.67 -4.62 9.84
CA GLU A 50 -10.58 -4.72 11.30
C GLU A 50 -11.36 -3.60 11.98
N TYR A 51 -11.27 -2.39 11.45
CA TYR A 51 -12.01 -1.24 11.96
C TYR A 51 -13.51 -1.45 11.83
N GLN A 52 -13.98 -1.98 10.70
CA GLN A 52 -15.38 -2.28 10.50
C GLN A 52 -15.87 -3.33 11.49
N VAL A 53 -15.09 -4.37 11.73
CA VAL A 53 -15.44 -5.40 12.71
C VAL A 53 -15.57 -4.78 14.11
N LEU A 54 -14.64 -3.89 14.49
CA LEU A 54 -14.69 -3.21 15.78
C LEU A 54 -15.91 -2.31 15.90
N LEU A 55 -16.27 -1.60 14.83
CA LEU A 55 -17.48 -0.78 14.83
C LEU A 55 -18.74 -1.62 14.99
N ASP A 56 -18.78 -2.77 14.32
CA ASP A 56 -19.92 -3.69 14.40
C ASP A 56 -20.05 -4.25 15.84
N VAL A 57 -18.93 -4.65 16.43
CA VAL A 57 -18.90 -5.12 17.84
C VAL A 57 -19.36 -4.02 18.77
N ARG A 58 -18.88 -2.79 18.56
CA ARG A 58 -19.29 -1.65 19.40
C ARG A 58 -20.79 -1.41 19.30
N ALA A 59 -21.33 -1.41 18.07
CA ALA A 59 -22.76 -1.20 17.87
C ALA A 59 -23.59 -2.29 18.54
N ARG A 60 -23.12 -3.55 18.45
CA ARG A 60 -23.79 -4.68 19.11
C ARG A 60 -23.78 -4.51 20.63
N LEU A 61 -22.63 -4.16 21.21
CA LEU A 61 -22.50 -3.96 22.64
C LEU A 61 -23.38 -2.80 23.13
N GLU A 62 -23.41 -1.70 22.37
CA GLU A 62 -24.28 -0.57 22.72
C GLU A 62 -25.74 -0.98 22.70
N CYS A 63 -26.13 -1.78 21.74
CA CYS A 63 -27.49 -2.29 21.63
C CYS A 63 -27.83 -3.19 22.82
N GLU A 64 -26.92 -4.08 23.21
CA GLU A 64 -27.11 -4.96 24.37
C GLU A 64 -27.20 -4.16 25.66
N ILE A 65 -26.36 -3.16 25.82
CA ILE A 65 -26.36 -2.27 26.99
C ILE A 65 -27.71 -1.52 27.07
N ASN A 66 -28.17 -0.99 25.97
CA ASN A 66 -29.43 -0.26 25.93
C ASN A 66 -30.62 -1.18 26.25
N THR A 67 -30.61 -2.40 25.73
CA THR A 67 -31.64 -3.39 26.02
C THR A 67 -31.64 -3.76 27.47
N TYR A 68 -30.49 -4.00 28.06
CA TYR A 68 -30.35 -4.33 29.47
C TYR A 68 -30.83 -3.19 30.36
N ARG A 69 -30.47 -1.97 30.01
CA ARG A 69 -30.88 -0.78 30.74
C ARG A 69 -32.40 -0.59 30.66
N SER A 70 -33.00 -0.80 29.51
CA SER A 70 -34.45 -0.72 29.34
C SER A 70 -35.17 -1.75 30.17
N LEU A 71 -34.64 -2.97 30.27
CA LEU A 71 -35.21 -4.02 31.11
C LEU A 71 -35.15 -3.66 32.58
N LEU A 72 -34.02 -3.11 33.03
CA LEU A 72 -33.87 -2.67 34.41
C LEU A 72 -34.82 -1.54 34.77
N GLU A 73 -34.95 -0.56 33.88
CA GLU A 73 -35.86 0.57 34.08
C GLU A 73 -37.32 0.08 34.13
N SER A 74 -37.65 -0.90 33.27
CA SER A 74 -38.98 -1.49 33.27
C SER A 74 -39.29 -2.20 34.57
N GLU A 75 -38.33 -2.92 35.15
CA GLU A 75 -38.50 -3.58 36.43
C GLU A 75 -38.61 -2.55 37.58
N ASP A 76 -37.82 -1.49 37.53
CA ASP A 76 -37.86 -0.45 38.57
C ASP A 76 -39.18 0.31 38.58
N CYS A 77 -39.85 0.38 37.44
CA CYS A 77 -41.14 1.03 37.32
C CYS A 77 -42.29 0.23 37.93
N LYS A 78 -42.05 -1.01 38.28
CA LYS A 78 -43.02 -1.86 38.96
C LYS A 78 -42.91 -1.71 40.47
#